data_f82575b5f6268dec02d5c07648979a49
#
_entry.id   f82575b5f6268dec02d5c07648979a49
#
_cell.length_a   1.000
_cell.length_b   1.000
_cell.length_c   1.000
_cell.angle_alpha   90.00
_cell.angle_beta   90.00
_cell.angle_gamma   90.00
#
_symmetry.space_group_name_H-M   'P 1'
#
loop_
_entity.id
_entity.type
_entity.pdbx_description
1 polymer ?
#
loop_
_entity_poly.entity_id
_entity_poly.type
_entity_poly.pdbx_seq_one_letter_code
_entity_poly.pdbx_strand_id
1 'polypeptide(L)'
;VVDGPTAPNAGALEDNLVLRAARALAARVPDLKCGRFHLTKRLPVAAGIGGGSSDAAAALRLLARANDLLADDPRLYDAAAEIGSDVPVCVAAQARMMLGRGERLGPLVSLPRLFAVLVNPGVPLETKAVFTRIGLKAGQVSGYGPHPLINADLSFDALIGAMKKARNDMEDAASVLAPVVGHCLAVLSAARGAKLARMSGSGATCFALFDDCRAAKAAACVIRRDHPEWWVKSALLR
;
A
#
# COMPACT_ATOMS: atom_id res chain seq x y z
N VAL A 1 16.23 0.08 -16.58
CA VAL A 1 15.12 -0.13 -17.53
C VAL A 1 13.83 -0.25 -16.74
N VAL A 2 12.76 0.35 -17.25
CA VAL A 2 11.40 0.22 -16.69
C VAL A 2 10.51 -0.30 -17.81
N ASP A 3 9.81 -1.41 -17.57
CA ASP A 3 8.88 -2.02 -18.51
C ASP A 3 7.59 -2.52 -17.80
N GLY A 4 6.75 -3.24 -18.52
CA GLY A 4 5.50 -3.80 -18.01
C GLY A 4 4.27 -2.99 -18.39
N PRO A 5 3.05 -3.54 -18.14
CA PRO A 5 1.80 -2.98 -18.63
C PRO A 5 1.48 -1.58 -18.07
N THR A 6 2.03 -1.20 -16.93
CA THR A 6 1.80 0.11 -16.30
C THR A 6 3.03 1.02 -16.34
N ALA A 7 4.10 0.61 -17.01
CA ALA A 7 5.32 1.40 -17.18
C ALA A 7 5.10 2.79 -17.80
N PRO A 8 4.21 2.97 -18.79
CA PRO A 8 3.98 4.29 -19.38
C PRO A 8 3.52 5.36 -18.36
N ASN A 9 2.90 4.91 -17.26
CA ASN A 9 2.39 5.79 -16.20
C ASN A 9 3.40 5.99 -15.05
N ALA A 10 4.62 5.42 -15.15
CA ALA A 10 5.59 5.43 -14.06
C ALA A 10 6.32 6.79 -13.85
N GLY A 11 6.05 7.79 -14.69
CA GLY A 11 6.69 9.09 -14.62
C GLY A 11 8.12 9.10 -15.20
N ALA A 12 8.82 10.21 -14.98
CA ALA A 12 10.20 10.35 -15.43
C ALA A 12 11.15 9.37 -14.70
N LEU A 13 12.19 8.92 -15.40
CA LEU A 13 13.14 7.96 -14.84
C LEU A 13 13.89 8.53 -13.64
N GLU A 14 14.20 9.82 -13.68
CA GLU A 14 14.91 10.54 -12.63
C GLU A 14 14.15 10.58 -11.31
N ASP A 15 12.82 10.62 -11.36
CA ASP A 15 11.92 10.66 -10.22
C ASP A 15 11.57 9.26 -9.69
N ASN A 16 12.03 8.21 -10.36
CA ASN A 16 11.71 6.84 -9.99
C ASN A 16 12.28 6.52 -8.61
N LEU A 17 11.40 6.06 -7.70
CA LEU A 17 11.74 5.78 -6.31
C LEU A 17 12.85 4.72 -6.17
N VAL A 18 12.98 3.78 -7.11
CA VAL A 18 14.08 2.78 -7.16
C VAL A 18 15.43 3.48 -7.31
N LEU A 19 15.54 4.44 -8.24
CA LEU A 19 16.79 5.17 -8.45
C LEU A 19 17.08 6.14 -7.31
N ARG A 20 16.06 6.79 -6.79
CA ARG A 20 16.19 7.66 -5.61
C ARG A 20 16.68 6.86 -4.40
N ALA A 21 16.14 5.66 -4.17
CA ALA A 21 16.56 4.77 -3.09
C ALA A 21 18.02 4.33 -3.25
N ALA A 22 18.44 3.99 -4.47
CA ALA A 22 19.82 3.63 -4.75
C ALA A 22 20.77 4.79 -4.47
N ARG A 23 20.43 6.02 -4.90
CA ARG A 23 21.22 7.23 -4.64
C ARG A 23 21.31 7.54 -3.14
N ALA A 24 20.18 7.45 -2.42
CA ALA A 24 20.12 7.71 -0.99
C ALA A 24 21.00 6.72 -0.20
N LEU A 25 21.02 5.45 -0.60
CA LEU A 25 21.92 4.47 0.03
C LEU A 25 23.38 4.69 -0.35
N ALA A 26 23.67 5.02 -1.61
CA ALA A 26 25.04 5.32 -2.07
C ALA A 26 25.67 6.51 -1.33
N ALA A 27 24.85 7.50 -0.96
CA ALA A 27 25.33 8.63 -0.17
C ALA A 27 25.73 8.23 1.29
N ARG A 28 25.32 7.04 1.76
CA ARG A 28 25.56 6.53 3.11
C ARG A 28 26.56 5.39 3.18
N VAL A 29 26.79 4.73 2.07
CA VAL A 29 27.66 3.55 1.99
C VAL A 29 28.75 3.84 0.96
N PRO A 30 29.99 4.11 1.39
CA PRO A 30 31.13 4.29 0.49
C PRO A 30 31.30 3.07 -0.44
N ASP A 31 31.66 3.30 -1.67
CA ASP A 31 31.93 2.27 -2.69
C ASP A 31 30.77 1.30 -2.96
N LEU A 32 29.52 1.74 -2.73
CA LEU A 32 28.34 0.93 -2.94
C LEU A 32 28.27 0.42 -4.40
N LYS A 33 28.21 -0.89 -4.56
CA LYS A 33 27.99 -1.55 -5.85
C LYS A 33 26.53 -1.43 -6.24
N CYS A 34 26.18 -0.48 -7.11
CA CYS A 34 24.78 -0.19 -7.48
C CYS A 34 24.20 -1.15 -8.53
N GLY A 35 25.03 -1.70 -9.43
CA GLY A 35 24.54 -2.58 -10.49
C GLY A 35 23.59 -1.91 -11.50
N ARG A 36 22.74 -2.72 -12.15
CA ARG A 36 21.68 -2.27 -13.06
C ARG A 36 20.34 -2.72 -12.57
N PHE A 37 19.34 -1.83 -12.60
CA PHE A 37 17.97 -2.16 -12.23
C PHE A 37 17.11 -2.41 -13.47
N HIS A 38 16.30 -3.47 -13.38
CA HIS A 38 15.22 -3.75 -14.31
C HIS A 38 13.93 -3.83 -13.49
N LEU A 39 13.02 -2.89 -13.71
CA LEU A 39 11.76 -2.77 -12.99
C LEU A 39 10.59 -3.08 -13.91
N THR A 40 9.86 -4.15 -13.63
CA THR A 40 8.63 -4.50 -14.35
C THR A 40 7.42 -4.01 -13.58
N LYS A 41 6.74 -2.97 -14.09
CA LYS A 41 5.55 -2.37 -13.46
C LYS A 41 4.29 -3.13 -13.87
N ARG A 42 3.62 -3.74 -12.89
CA ARG A 42 2.37 -4.51 -13.07
C ARG A 42 1.20 -3.98 -12.24
N LEU A 43 1.49 -3.24 -11.18
CA LEU A 43 0.47 -2.62 -10.33
C LEU A 43 0.07 -1.27 -10.91
N PRO A 44 -1.18 -0.82 -10.73
CA PRO A 44 -1.57 0.54 -11.06
C PRO A 44 -0.65 1.54 -10.37
N VAL A 45 -0.28 2.61 -11.07
CA VAL A 45 0.59 3.66 -10.53
C VAL A 45 -0.27 4.63 -9.70
N ALA A 46 0.31 5.19 -8.63
CA ALA A 46 -0.38 6.11 -7.71
C ALA A 46 -1.71 5.55 -7.17
N ALA A 47 -1.74 4.27 -6.88
CA ALA A 47 -2.96 3.52 -6.60
C ALA A 47 -3.31 3.39 -5.10
N GLY A 48 -2.58 4.03 -4.19
CA GLY A 48 -2.81 3.95 -2.74
C GLY A 48 -2.42 2.59 -2.09
N ILE A 49 -1.66 1.73 -2.80
CA ILE A 49 -1.23 0.40 -2.31
C ILE A 49 0.28 0.30 -2.07
N GLY A 50 0.99 1.41 -2.02
CA GLY A 50 2.41 1.43 -1.71
C GLY A 50 3.32 0.77 -2.75
N GLY A 51 2.87 0.60 -4.01
CA GLY A 51 3.64 -0.10 -5.05
C GLY A 51 5.02 0.50 -5.29
N GLY A 52 5.12 1.81 -5.42
CA GLY A 52 6.40 2.51 -5.58
C GLY A 52 7.32 2.39 -4.36
N SER A 53 6.75 2.45 -3.15
CA SER A 53 7.49 2.26 -1.90
C SER A 53 8.02 0.83 -1.78
N SER A 54 7.23 -0.16 -2.21
CA SER A 54 7.66 -1.57 -2.27
C SER A 54 8.78 -1.79 -3.29
N ASP A 55 8.71 -1.14 -4.47
CA ASP A 55 9.76 -1.21 -5.49
C ASP A 55 11.07 -0.61 -4.96
N ALA A 56 11.01 0.58 -4.32
CA ALA A 56 12.17 1.23 -3.70
C ALA A 56 12.78 0.35 -2.58
N ALA A 57 11.95 -0.21 -1.71
CA ALA A 57 12.40 -1.10 -0.66
C ALA A 57 13.03 -2.38 -1.20
N ALA A 58 12.48 -2.95 -2.29
CA ALA A 58 13.08 -4.08 -2.97
C ALA A 58 14.49 -3.75 -3.50
N ALA A 59 14.65 -2.56 -4.09
CA ALA A 59 15.95 -2.09 -4.55
C ALA A 59 16.95 -1.97 -3.38
N LEU A 60 16.53 -1.38 -2.24
CA LEU A 60 17.37 -1.28 -1.04
C LEU A 60 17.80 -2.67 -0.53
N ARG A 61 16.87 -3.63 -0.45
CA ARG A 61 17.21 -5.01 -0.06
C ARG A 61 18.17 -5.70 -1.01
N LEU A 62 18.01 -5.48 -2.33
CA LEU A 62 18.92 -6.03 -3.34
C LEU A 62 20.32 -5.42 -3.23
N LEU A 63 20.41 -4.10 -3.04
CA LEU A 63 21.68 -3.40 -2.82
C LEU A 63 22.35 -3.87 -1.52
N ALA A 64 21.60 -4.02 -0.43
CA ALA A 64 22.11 -4.54 0.82
C ALA A 64 22.76 -5.92 0.62
N ARG A 65 22.07 -6.84 -0.04
CA ARG A 65 22.59 -8.18 -0.34
C ARG A 65 23.83 -8.16 -1.25
N ALA A 66 23.86 -7.26 -2.23
CA ALA A 66 25.00 -7.13 -3.17
C ALA A 66 26.24 -6.52 -2.53
N ASN A 67 26.09 -5.88 -1.37
CA ASN A 67 27.17 -5.20 -0.64
C ASN A 67 27.37 -5.74 0.78
N ASP A 68 26.85 -6.94 1.07
CA ASP A 68 27.00 -7.65 2.35
C ASP A 68 26.54 -6.82 3.57
N LEU A 69 25.54 -5.93 3.38
CA LEU A 69 24.92 -5.19 4.46
C LEU A 69 23.87 -6.06 5.18
N LEU A 70 23.76 -5.91 6.49
CA LEU A 70 22.76 -6.59 7.28
C LEU A 70 21.36 -6.06 6.93
N ALA A 71 20.34 -6.91 7.08
CA ALA A 71 18.96 -6.54 6.77
C ALA A 71 18.40 -5.45 7.71
N ASP A 72 18.98 -5.29 8.90
CA ASP A 72 18.66 -4.30 9.91
C ASP A 72 19.67 -3.14 9.97
N ASP A 73 20.56 -3.02 8.97
CA ASP A 73 21.53 -1.93 8.89
C ASP A 73 20.81 -0.58 8.94
N PRO A 74 21.13 0.30 9.90
CA PRO A 74 20.46 1.60 10.06
C PRO A 74 20.47 2.44 8.79
N ARG A 75 21.55 2.37 7.98
CA ARG A 75 21.70 3.14 6.75
C ARG A 75 20.64 2.78 5.70
N LEU A 76 20.11 1.53 5.71
CA LEU A 76 19.00 1.13 4.86
C LEU A 76 17.71 1.84 5.25
N TYR A 77 17.43 1.93 6.54
CA TYR A 77 16.22 2.57 7.05
C TYR A 77 16.29 4.09 6.95
N ASP A 78 17.48 4.70 7.14
CA ASP A 78 17.68 6.13 6.91
C ASP A 78 17.49 6.49 5.43
N ALA A 79 18.04 5.69 4.51
CA ALA A 79 17.81 5.86 3.07
C ALA A 79 16.32 5.67 2.73
N ALA A 80 15.66 4.67 3.31
CA ALA A 80 14.24 4.41 3.10
C ALA A 80 13.37 5.59 3.57
N ALA A 81 13.62 6.14 4.77
CA ALA A 81 12.88 7.26 5.34
C ALA A 81 13.01 8.55 4.50
N GLU A 82 14.17 8.78 3.87
CA GLU A 82 14.38 9.91 2.95
C GLU A 82 13.50 9.82 1.69
N ILE A 83 13.22 8.60 1.22
CA ILE A 83 12.44 8.38 -0.01
C ILE A 83 10.95 8.56 0.22
N GLY A 84 10.45 8.12 1.37
CA GLY A 84 9.04 8.25 1.73
C GLY A 84 8.66 7.50 2.99
N SER A 85 7.60 7.95 3.65
CA SER A 85 7.13 7.40 4.94
C SER A 85 6.79 5.90 4.91
N ASP A 86 6.36 5.38 3.76
CA ASP A 86 5.97 3.97 3.62
C ASP A 86 7.14 3.05 3.25
N VAL A 87 8.32 3.61 2.87
CA VAL A 87 9.45 2.79 2.42
C VAL A 87 10.08 1.98 3.56
N PRO A 88 10.25 2.51 4.79
CA PRO A 88 10.81 1.74 5.90
C PRO A 88 10.03 0.47 6.24
N VAL A 89 8.70 0.52 6.29
CA VAL A 89 7.89 -0.68 6.55
C VAL A 89 7.98 -1.69 5.40
N CYS A 90 8.12 -1.21 4.17
CA CYS A 90 8.35 -2.06 3.00
C CYS A 90 9.74 -2.70 3.01
N VAL A 91 10.77 -2.05 3.59
CA VAL A 91 12.10 -2.67 3.80
C VAL A 91 11.99 -3.83 4.77
N ALA A 92 11.29 -3.65 5.88
CA ALA A 92 11.04 -4.71 6.84
C ALA A 92 10.18 -5.86 6.26
N ALA A 93 9.31 -5.55 5.27
CA ALA A 93 8.41 -6.50 4.60
C ALA A 93 7.56 -7.37 5.58
N GLN A 94 7.17 -6.80 6.70
CA GLN A 94 6.41 -7.44 7.77
C GLN A 94 5.27 -6.54 8.23
N ALA A 95 4.15 -7.15 8.63
CA ALA A 95 3.00 -6.39 9.12
C ALA A 95 3.34 -5.66 10.43
N ARG A 96 3.08 -4.36 10.46
CA ARG A 96 3.30 -3.49 11.61
C ARG A 96 2.26 -2.38 11.66
N MET A 97 2.00 -1.89 12.87
CA MET A 97 1.33 -0.61 13.01
C MET A 97 2.30 0.51 12.63
N MET A 98 1.83 1.44 11.82
CA MET A 98 2.57 2.65 11.47
C MET A 98 1.98 3.84 12.22
N LEU A 99 2.83 4.64 12.83
CA LEU A 99 2.45 5.78 13.66
C LEU A 99 3.09 7.06 13.12
N GLY A 100 2.56 8.22 13.56
CA GLY A 100 3.00 9.50 13.02
C GLY A 100 2.54 9.67 11.58
N ARG A 101 3.45 10.04 10.68
CA ARG A 101 3.21 10.07 9.22
C ARG A 101 3.54 8.74 8.53
N GLY A 102 3.81 7.67 9.31
CA GLY A 102 4.29 6.37 8.85
C GLY A 102 5.76 6.09 9.20
N GLU A 103 6.49 7.09 9.70
CA GLU A 103 7.92 6.99 10.02
C GLU A 103 8.20 6.18 11.29
N ARG A 104 7.24 6.05 12.20
CA ARG A 104 7.39 5.26 13.43
C ARG A 104 6.76 3.90 13.25
N LEU A 105 7.62 2.88 13.18
CA LEU A 105 7.19 1.49 13.08
C LEU A 105 6.95 0.91 14.47
N GLY A 106 5.73 0.45 14.71
CA GLY A 106 5.35 -0.29 15.90
C GLY A 106 5.92 -1.72 15.92
N PRO A 107 5.56 -2.52 16.91
CA PRO A 107 5.97 -3.92 16.98
C PRO A 107 5.44 -4.73 15.78
N LEU A 108 6.05 -5.88 15.55
CA LEU A 108 5.57 -6.84 14.56
C LEU A 108 4.18 -7.34 14.94
N VAL A 109 3.34 -7.49 13.94
CA VAL A 109 2.00 -8.05 14.08
C VAL A 109 1.94 -9.34 13.27
N SER A 110 1.68 -10.46 13.94
CA SER A 110 1.39 -11.73 13.29
C SER A 110 -0.06 -11.69 12.78
N LEU A 111 -0.25 -11.65 11.47
CA LEU A 111 -1.56 -11.66 10.86
C LEU A 111 -1.99 -13.07 10.46
N PRO A 112 -3.26 -13.44 10.61
CA PRO A 112 -3.79 -14.64 9.99
C PRO A 112 -3.73 -14.51 8.46
N ARG A 113 -3.87 -15.62 7.74
CA ARG A 113 -4.02 -15.57 6.29
C ARG A 113 -5.26 -14.78 5.91
N LEU A 114 -5.09 -13.71 5.12
CA LEU A 114 -6.19 -12.88 4.65
C LEU A 114 -6.31 -13.03 3.15
N PHE A 115 -7.48 -13.44 2.68
CA PHE A 115 -7.76 -13.47 1.24
C PHE A 115 -8.43 -12.15 0.87
N ALA A 116 -7.83 -11.45 -0.09
CA ALA A 116 -8.29 -10.13 -0.50
C ALA A 116 -8.66 -10.09 -1.99
N VAL A 117 -9.62 -9.25 -2.31
CA VAL A 117 -9.83 -8.75 -3.68
C VAL A 117 -9.51 -7.27 -3.67
N LEU A 118 -8.57 -6.87 -4.52
CA LEU A 118 -8.22 -5.47 -4.75
C LEU A 118 -8.85 -5.03 -6.06
N VAL A 119 -9.42 -3.82 -6.05
CA VAL A 119 -10.04 -3.19 -7.21
C VAL A 119 -9.50 -1.77 -7.34
N ASN A 120 -9.03 -1.42 -8.55
CA ASN A 120 -8.68 -0.04 -8.88
C ASN A 120 -9.47 0.39 -10.12
N PRO A 121 -10.26 1.47 -10.04
CA PRO A 121 -11.10 1.92 -11.15
C PRO A 121 -10.33 2.64 -12.26
N GLY A 122 -9.01 2.76 -12.16
CA GLY A 122 -8.17 3.39 -13.18
C GLY A 122 -8.24 4.92 -13.22
N VAL A 123 -8.83 5.56 -12.20
CA VAL A 123 -8.89 7.02 -12.13
C VAL A 123 -7.72 7.58 -11.31
N PRO A 124 -7.13 8.70 -11.75
CA PRO A 124 -6.12 9.38 -10.97
C PRO A 124 -6.75 10.03 -9.73
N LEU A 125 -6.15 9.82 -8.58
CA LEU A 125 -6.55 10.46 -7.34
C LEU A 125 -5.30 10.96 -6.60
N GLU A 126 -5.11 12.26 -6.61
CA GLU A 126 -3.96 12.86 -5.96
C GLU A 126 -4.12 12.88 -4.44
N THR A 127 -3.18 12.29 -3.71
CA THR A 127 -3.15 12.29 -2.25
C THR A 127 -3.28 13.70 -1.66
N LYS A 128 -2.63 14.71 -2.28
CA LYS A 128 -2.71 16.11 -1.85
C LYS A 128 -4.14 16.65 -1.95
N ALA A 129 -4.87 16.35 -3.03
CA ALA A 129 -6.25 16.77 -3.21
C ALA A 129 -7.17 16.16 -2.14
N VAL A 130 -6.96 14.87 -1.80
CA VAL A 130 -7.71 14.18 -0.75
C VAL A 130 -7.46 14.85 0.61
N PHE A 131 -6.20 15.12 0.99
CA PHE A 131 -5.90 15.85 2.23
C PHE A 131 -6.48 17.27 2.25
N THR A 132 -6.41 17.99 1.14
CA THR A 132 -7.03 19.33 1.04
C THR A 132 -8.54 19.23 1.25
N ARG A 133 -9.19 18.22 0.72
CA ARG A 133 -10.64 18.00 0.89
C ARG A 133 -11.03 17.65 2.32
N ILE A 134 -10.21 16.95 3.07
CA ILE A 134 -10.43 16.68 4.50
C ILE A 134 -10.43 17.99 5.32
N GLY A 135 -9.67 18.99 4.90
CA GLY A 135 -9.70 20.34 5.46
C GLY A 135 -9.01 20.48 6.83
N LEU A 136 -8.26 19.47 7.30
CA LEU A 136 -7.50 19.56 8.54
C LEU A 136 -6.25 20.43 8.34
N LYS A 137 -6.03 21.38 9.25
CA LYS A 137 -4.81 22.17 9.31
C LYS A 137 -3.71 21.39 10.05
N ALA A 138 -2.45 21.76 9.81
CA ALA A 138 -1.33 21.19 10.55
C ALA A 138 -1.52 21.34 12.07
N GLY A 139 -1.37 20.22 12.82
CA GLY A 139 -1.60 20.18 14.27
C GLY A 139 -3.05 20.00 14.71
N GLN A 140 -4.00 20.05 13.79
CA GLN A 140 -5.41 19.75 14.07
C GLN A 140 -5.63 18.23 14.12
N VAL A 141 -6.40 17.78 15.11
CA VAL A 141 -6.86 16.38 15.19
C VAL A 141 -8.27 16.28 14.63
N SER A 142 -8.58 15.17 13.97
CA SER A 142 -9.95 14.84 13.59
C SER A 142 -10.79 14.64 14.86
N GLY A 143 -12.08 14.94 14.80
CA GLY A 143 -13.01 14.71 15.92
C GLY A 143 -13.28 13.22 16.22
N TYR A 144 -12.60 12.32 15.51
CA TYR A 144 -12.75 10.87 15.68
C TYR A 144 -11.85 10.35 16.81
N GLY A 145 -12.32 9.35 17.54
CA GLY A 145 -11.53 8.63 18.54
C GLY A 145 -10.33 7.86 17.93
N PRO A 146 -9.45 7.32 18.78
CA PRO A 146 -8.30 6.56 18.31
C PRO A 146 -8.71 5.28 17.57
N HIS A 147 -7.86 4.83 16.66
CA HIS A 147 -8.02 3.53 16.02
C HIS A 147 -7.81 2.40 17.03
N PRO A 148 -8.52 1.26 16.86
CA PRO A 148 -8.27 0.09 17.68
C PRO A 148 -6.83 -0.40 17.50
N LEU A 149 -6.20 -0.81 18.59
CA LEU A 149 -4.89 -1.45 18.52
C LEU A 149 -5.07 -2.86 17.95
N ILE A 150 -4.25 -3.18 16.95
CA ILE A 150 -4.13 -4.52 16.42
C ILE A 150 -2.89 -5.14 17.06
N ASN A 151 -3.12 -6.02 18.02
CA ASN A 151 -2.05 -6.77 18.68
C ASN A 151 -1.71 -8.02 17.87
N ALA A 152 -0.57 -8.66 18.20
CA ALA A 152 -0.17 -9.93 17.62
C ALA A 152 -1.19 -11.05 17.93
N ASP A 153 -1.22 -12.07 17.07
CA ASP A 153 -1.96 -13.33 17.26
C ASP A 153 -3.49 -13.23 17.32
N LEU A 154 -4.08 -12.27 16.60
CA LEU A 154 -5.53 -12.24 16.42
C LEU A 154 -6.01 -13.35 15.48
N SER A 155 -7.11 -14.00 15.84
CA SER A 155 -7.85 -14.83 14.88
C SER A 155 -8.40 -13.96 13.74
N PHE A 156 -8.77 -14.60 12.62
CA PHE A 156 -9.37 -13.88 11.49
C PHE A 156 -10.59 -13.04 11.93
N ASP A 157 -11.53 -13.63 12.68
CA ASP A 157 -12.75 -12.94 13.12
C ASP A 157 -12.46 -11.79 14.08
N ALA A 158 -11.51 -11.97 15.00
CA ALA A 158 -11.08 -10.91 15.91
C ALA A 158 -10.44 -9.74 15.17
N LEU A 159 -9.59 -10.03 14.16
CA LEU A 159 -8.99 -9.02 13.31
C LEU A 159 -10.05 -8.27 12.50
N ILE A 160 -10.98 -8.98 11.85
CA ILE A 160 -12.09 -8.35 11.11
C ILE A 160 -12.95 -7.49 12.05
N GLY A 161 -13.23 -7.96 13.27
CA GLY A 161 -13.94 -7.20 14.29
C GLY A 161 -13.22 -5.89 14.67
N ALA A 162 -11.90 -5.93 14.84
CA ALA A 162 -11.08 -4.75 15.09
C ALA A 162 -11.06 -3.81 13.87
N MET A 163 -10.87 -4.35 12.67
CA MET A 163 -10.85 -3.56 11.43
C MET A 163 -12.21 -2.90 11.13
N LYS A 164 -13.33 -3.51 11.48
CA LYS A 164 -14.66 -2.89 11.35
C LYS A 164 -14.83 -1.66 12.24
N LYS A 165 -14.18 -1.64 13.40
CA LYS A 165 -14.15 -0.48 14.31
C LYS A 165 -13.15 0.58 13.88
N ALA A 166 -12.18 0.22 13.05
CA ALA A 166 -11.26 1.15 12.41
C ALA A 166 -11.93 1.84 11.20
N ARG A 167 -11.29 2.88 10.69
CA ARG A 167 -11.77 3.66 9.54
C ARG A 167 -10.61 4.06 8.63
N ASN A 168 -10.92 4.60 7.48
CA ASN A 168 -9.99 5.36 6.66
C ASN A 168 -10.52 6.80 6.53
N ASP A 169 -9.92 7.73 7.24
CA ASP A 169 -10.38 9.14 7.28
C ASP A 169 -10.31 9.83 5.91
N MET A 170 -9.65 9.23 4.93
CA MET A 170 -9.55 9.70 3.56
C MET A 170 -10.67 9.19 2.64
N GLU A 171 -11.42 8.14 3.05
CA GLU A 171 -12.37 7.42 2.19
C GLU A 171 -13.53 8.30 1.72
N ASP A 172 -14.13 9.08 2.62
CA ASP A 172 -15.22 9.98 2.26
C ASP A 172 -14.75 11.10 1.33
N ALA A 173 -13.61 11.72 1.65
CA ALA A 173 -13.04 12.77 0.81
C ALA A 173 -12.68 12.25 -0.59
N ALA A 174 -12.10 11.06 -0.67
CA ALA A 174 -11.77 10.39 -1.92
C ALA A 174 -13.03 10.06 -2.74
N SER A 175 -14.10 9.58 -2.09
CA SER A 175 -15.37 9.25 -2.76
C SER A 175 -16.09 10.49 -3.30
N VAL A 176 -15.93 11.64 -2.65
CA VAL A 176 -16.46 12.92 -3.18
C VAL A 176 -15.65 13.39 -4.40
N LEU A 177 -14.32 13.29 -4.34
CA LEU A 177 -13.44 13.68 -5.46
C LEU A 177 -13.53 12.76 -6.67
N ALA A 178 -13.72 11.46 -6.40
CA ALA A 178 -13.86 10.42 -7.42
C ALA A 178 -15.02 9.47 -7.04
N PRO A 179 -16.26 9.75 -7.46
CA PRO A 179 -17.45 8.97 -7.07
C PRO A 179 -17.35 7.47 -7.42
N VAL A 180 -16.54 7.11 -8.40
CA VAL A 180 -16.27 5.71 -8.74
C VAL A 180 -15.59 4.94 -7.60
N VAL A 181 -14.89 5.61 -6.67
CA VAL A 181 -14.33 4.97 -5.46
C VAL A 181 -15.47 4.47 -4.57
N GLY A 182 -16.49 5.30 -4.33
CA GLY A 182 -17.69 4.90 -3.60
C GLY A 182 -18.43 3.74 -4.29
N HIS A 183 -18.48 3.75 -5.64
CA HIS A 183 -19.05 2.64 -6.40
C HIS A 183 -18.23 1.34 -6.22
N CYS A 184 -16.90 1.40 -6.29
CA CYS A 184 -16.02 0.25 -6.00
C CYS A 184 -16.26 -0.32 -4.61
N LEU A 185 -16.40 0.54 -3.60
CA LEU A 185 -16.69 0.11 -2.22
C LEU A 185 -18.04 -0.58 -2.11
N ALA A 186 -19.08 -0.06 -2.77
CA ALA A 186 -20.41 -0.67 -2.80
C ALA A 186 -20.37 -2.06 -3.47
N VAL A 187 -19.71 -2.19 -4.62
CA VAL A 187 -19.54 -3.47 -5.34
C VAL A 187 -18.78 -4.49 -4.48
N LEU A 188 -17.69 -4.07 -3.85
CA LEU A 188 -16.88 -4.93 -2.98
C LEU A 188 -17.66 -5.36 -1.72
N SER A 189 -18.42 -4.44 -1.12
CA SER A 189 -19.24 -4.73 0.07
C SER A 189 -20.38 -5.69 -0.22
N ALA A 190 -20.95 -5.63 -1.43
CA ALA A 190 -22.03 -6.52 -1.87
C ALA A 190 -21.52 -7.88 -2.37
N ALA A 191 -20.21 -8.04 -2.54
CA ALA A 191 -19.63 -9.30 -3.02
C ALA A 191 -19.88 -10.44 -2.03
N ARG A 192 -20.37 -11.57 -2.54
CA ARG A 192 -20.72 -12.74 -1.71
C ARG A 192 -19.51 -13.22 -0.92
N GLY A 193 -19.63 -13.24 0.41
CA GLY A 193 -18.59 -13.67 1.34
C GLY A 193 -17.61 -12.56 1.77
N ALA A 194 -17.79 -11.32 1.32
CA ALA A 194 -17.01 -10.20 1.80
C ALA A 194 -17.27 -9.94 3.30
N LYS A 195 -16.22 -9.82 4.09
CA LYS A 195 -16.29 -9.57 5.54
C LYS A 195 -16.01 -8.11 5.87
N LEU A 196 -15.26 -7.44 5.03
CA LEU A 196 -14.90 -6.01 5.12
C LEU A 196 -14.62 -5.51 3.71
N ALA A 197 -15.06 -4.30 3.39
CA ALA A 197 -14.59 -3.54 2.24
C ALA A 197 -14.08 -2.18 2.70
N ARG A 198 -12.98 -1.68 2.11
CA ARG A 198 -12.35 -0.41 2.46
C ARG A 198 -11.45 0.12 1.35
N MET A 199 -11.27 1.43 1.31
CA MET A 199 -10.26 2.05 0.47
C MET A 199 -8.87 1.89 1.09
N SER A 200 -7.86 1.67 0.27
CA SER A 200 -6.45 1.57 0.68
C SER A 200 -5.77 2.94 0.58
N GLY A 201 -5.18 3.40 1.68
CA GLY A 201 -4.47 4.67 1.73
C GLY A 201 -5.36 5.83 1.25
N SER A 202 -4.83 6.68 0.37
CA SER A 202 -5.56 7.79 -0.26
C SER A 202 -6.37 7.39 -1.49
N GLY A 203 -6.42 6.11 -1.84
CA GLY A 203 -7.14 5.60 -3.00
C GLY A 203 -6.27 5.63 -4.29
N ALA A 204 -6.84 5.38 -5.48
CA ALA A 204 -8.23 4.96 -5.70
C ALA A 204 -8.46 3.44 -5.52
N THR A 205 -7.47 2.66 -5.08
CA THR A 205 -7.65 1.23 -4.85
C THR A 205 -8.53 0.99 -3.64
N CYS A 206 -9.54 0.15 -3.81
CA CYS A 206 -10.35 -0.42 -2.76
C CYS A 206 -10.06 -1.92 -2.61
N PHE A 207 -10.33 -2.48 -1.46
CA PHE A 207 -10.18 -3.91 -1.21
C PHE A 207 -11.34 -4.46 -0.41
N ALA A 208 -11.61 -5.76 -0.58
CA ALA A 208 -12.43 -6.52 0.33
C ALA A 208 -11.68 -7.74 0.86
N LEU A 209 -11.96 -8.12 2.11
CA LEU A 209 -11.38 -9.29 2.78
C LEU A 209 -12.40 -10.42 2.84
N PHE A 210 -11.90 -11.64 2.68
CA PHE A 210 -12.65 -12.89 2.68
C PHE A 210 -11.96 -13.90 3.61
N ASP A 211 -12.74 -14.84 4.13
CA ASP A 211 -12.23 -15.94 4.96
C ASP A 211 -11.61 -17.08 4.16
N ASP A 212 -11.98 -17.21 2.88
CA ASP A 212 -11.44 -18.27 2.04
C ASP A 212 -11.04 -17.79 0.62
N CYS A 213 -10.13 -18.55 0.03
CA CYS A 213 -9.57 -18.28 -1.30
C CYS A 213 -10.62 -18.43 -2.42
N ARG A 214 -11.61 -19.31 -2.27
CA ARG A 214 -12.62 -19.59 -3.33
C ARG A 214 -13.57 -18.42 -3.43
N ALA A 215 -14.06 -17.92 -2.27
CA ALA A 215 -14.92 -16.73 -2.20
C ALA A 215 -14.23 -15.52 -2.82
N ALA A 216 -12.96 -15.25 -2.44
CA ALA A 216 -12.18 -14.16 -3.02
C ALA A 216 -12.00 -14.29 -4.55
N LYS A 217 -11.66 -15.48 -5.04
CA LYS A 217 -11.51 -15.72 -6.49
C LYS A 217 -12.83 -15.57 -7.24
N ALA A 218 -13.93 -16.12 -6.69
CA ALA A 218 -15.26 -16.00 -7.30
C ALA A 218 -15.71 -14.53 -7.38
N ALA A 219 -15.54 -13.77 -6.28
CA ALA A 219 -15.83 -12.34 -6.25
C ALA A 219 -14.99 -11.57 -7.29
N ALA A 220 -13.67 -11.82 -7.36
CA ALA A 220 -12.80 -11.19 -8.34
C ALA A 220 -13.20 -11.53 -9.79
N CYS A 221 -13.68 -12.74 -10.05
CA CYS A 221 -14.16 -13.16 -11.38
C CYS A 221 -15.42 -12.38 -11.77
N VAL A 222 -16.40 -12.29 -10.88
CA VAL A 222 -17.66 -11.55 -11.10
C VAL A 222 -17.37 -10.07 -11.33
N ILE A 223 -16.60 -9.43 -10.44
CA ILE A 223 -16.28 -8.01 -10.55
C ILE A 223 -15.54 -7.70 -11.86
N ARG A 224 -14.60 -8.56 -12.28
CA ARG A 224 -13.87 -8.37 -13.55
C ARG A 224 -14.74 -8.53 -14.78
N ARG A 225 -15.75 -9.40 -14.72
CA ARG A 225 -16.73 -9.58 -15.79
C ARG A 225 -17.64 -8.36 -15.91
N ASP A 226 -18.11 -7.83 -14.77
CA ASP A 226 -19.11 -6.77 -14.71
C ASP A 226 -18.47 -5.37 -14.87
N HIS A 227 -17.17 -5.26 -14.58
CA HIS A 227 -16.37 -4.04 -14.69
C HIS A 227 -15.03 -4.33 -15.39
N PRO A 228 -15.03 -4.61 -16.70
CA PRO A 228 -13.83 -5.01 -17.45
C PRO A 228 -12.76 -3.90 -17.51
N GLU A 229 -13.16 -2.64 -17.33
CA GLU A 229 -12.28 -1.46 -17.28
C GLU A 229 -11.51 -1.34 -15.95
N TRP A 230 -11.92 -2.05 -14.92
CA TRP A 230 -11.24 -2.01 -13.63
C TRP A 230 -10.06 -2.98 -13.56
N TRP A 231 -9.00 -2.55 -12.91
CA TRP A 231 -7.96 -3.48 -12.49
C TRP A 231 -8.44 -4.26 -11.26
N VAL A 232 -8.57 -5.58 -11.41
CA VAL A 232 -9.07 -6.46 -10.35
C VAL A 232 -8.09 -7.57 -10.07
N LYS A 233 -7.69 -7.77 -8.81
CA LYS A 233 -6.74 -8.79 -8.39
C LYS A 233 -7.17 -9.47 -7.11
N SER A 234 -7.23 -10.82 -7.11
CA SER A 234 -7.26 -11.58 -5.85
C SER A 234 -5.85 -11.80 -5.33
N ALA A 235 -5.65 -11.68 -4.03
CA ALA A 235 -4.36 -11.80 -3.36
C ALA A 235 -4.48 -12.52 -2.03
N LEU A 236 -3.38 -13.12 -1.58
CA LEU A 236 -3.17 -13.60 -0.22
C LEU A 236 -2.25 -12.59 0.49
N LEU A 237 -2.73 -12.06 1.61
CA LEU A 237 -1.96 -11.20 2.51
C LEU A 237 -1.55 -12.02 3.74
N ARG A 238 -0.31 -11.82 4.20
CA ARG A 238 0.30 -12.55 5.33
C ARG A 238 1.44 -11.75 5.95
#